data_36d2c49d4685f9673ed618ab241db39c
#
_entry.id   36d2c49d4685f9673ed618ab241db39c
#
_cell.length_a   1.000
_cell.length_b   1.000
_cell.length_c   1.000
_cell.angle_alpha   90.00
_cell.angle_beta   90.00
_cell.angle_gamma   90.00
#
_symmetry.space_group_name_H-M   'P 1'
#
loop_
_entity.id
_entity.type
_entity.pdbx_description
1 polymer ?
#
loop_
_entity_poly.entity_id
_entity_poly.type
_entity_poly.pdbx_seq_one_letter_code
_entity_poly.pdbx_strand_id
1 'polypeptide(L)'
;MRPFPLGEDIDLLRESVHGFAEKEIAPRAERIDHENLFPADLWRKFGELGLLGVTIPEEFGGSGMGFLAHMVAMEEISRASGSVGLSYGAHSNLCVQNIYHNGNDAQRRKYLPKLCSGEHVGALAMSEPGAGSDVVGSMICKAEKRGDVWIANGTKMWITNGPDADVLLVYKLGMRGSNTCELVFEDCEIPAENIVGEVNEGVRVLMGGLDTERLVLSGGPIGLMQAALDLAIPYVRERKQFNAPIGTFGVMQAKIADMYTALQSSRGFAYMVAQQFDHGVKSRIDPAACLLNASQNAVKVALEAIQTLGGNGYINEFPAGRLLRDAKLYEIGAGTNEIRRMLIGRELFHGKA
;
A
#
# COMPACT_ATOMS: atom_id res chain seq x y z
N MET A 1 14.67 -14.26 9.36
CA MET A 1 13.74 -15.35 8.94
C MET A 1 13.80 -15.42 7.42
N ARG A 2 14.03 -16.58 6.81
CA ARG A 2 14.08 -16.65 5.34
C ARG A 2 12.67 -16.71 4.78
N PRO A 3 12.30 -15.83 3.85
CA PRO A 3 11.03 -15.90 3.14
C PRO A 3 11.00 -17.13 2.20
N PHE A 4 9.82 -17.45 1.64
CA PHE A 4 9.71 -18.49 0.62
C PHE A 4 10.57 -18.13 -0.60
N PRO A 5 11.31 -19.08 -1.20
CA PRO A 5 12.00 -18.84 -2.46
C PRO A 5 10.97 -18.62 -3.58
N LEU A 6 11.17 -17.59 -4.39
CA LEU A 6 10.25 -17.18 -5.45
C LEU A 6 10.88 -17.21 -6.85
N GLY A 7 12.11 -17.70 -6.94
CA GLY A 7 12.94 -17.66 -8.14
C GLY A 7 13.99 -16.57 -8.05
N GLU A 8 15.08 -16.75 -8.82
CA GLU A 8 16.29 -15.95 -8.70
C GLU A 8 16.03 -14.44 -8.84
N ASP A 9 15.30 -14.03 -9.86
CA ASP A 9 15.04 -12.62 -10.13
C ASP A 9 14.26 -11.94 -9.01
N ILE A 10 13.20 -12.60 -8.49
CA ILE A 10 12.37 -12.06 -7.40
C ILE A 10 13.12 -12.05 -6.08
N ASP A 11 13.95 -13.07 -5.83
CA ASP A 11 14.75 -13.14 -4.61
C ASP A 11 15.87 -12.08 -4.62
N LEU A 12 16.50 -11.80 -5.76
CA LEU A 12 17.45 -10.70 -5.95
C LEU A 12 16.77 -9.33 -5.79
N LEU A 13 15.58 -9.15 -6.37
CA LEU A 13 14.80 -7.93 -6.15
C LEU A 13 14.52 -7.72 -4.66
N ARG A 14 14.06 -8.77 -3.96
CA ARG A 14 13.82 -8.70 -2.51
C ARG A 14 15.05 -8.25 -1.74
N GLU A 15 16.21 -8.86 -2.01
CA GLU A 15 17.47 -8.51 -1.34
C GLU A 15 17.84 -7.05 -1.62
N SER A 16 17.73 -6.60 -2.86
CA SER A 16 17.99 -5.21 -3.27
C SER A 16 17.08 -4.22 -2.56
N VAL A 17 15.76 -4.47 -2.59
CA VAL A 17 14.77 -3.59 -1.95
C VAL A 17 14.92 -3.59 -0.44
N HIS A 18 15.17 -4.75 0.17
CA HIS A 18 15.45 -4.85 1.60
C HIS A 18 16.69 -4.05 2.00
N GLY A 19 17.82 -4.23 1.28
CA GLY A 19 19.04 -3.47 1.55
C GLY A 19 18.87 -1.96 1.39
N PHE A 20 18.11 -1.54 0.38
CA PHE A 20 17.72 -0.13 0.20
C PHE A 20 16.85 0.37 1.37
N ALA A 21 15.84 -0.37 1.75
CA ALA A 21 14.91 0.00 2.81
C ALA A 21 15.62 0.13 4.17
N GLU A 22 16.51 -0.81 4.50
CA GLU A 22 17.34 -0.76 5.71
C GLU A 22 18.29 0.44 5.74
N LYS A 23 18.83 0.84 4.60
CA LYS A 23 19.76 1.96 4.50
C LYS A 23 19.07 3.33 4.45
N GLU A 24 18.01 3.44 3.66
CA GLU A 24 17.43 4.74 3.29
C GLU A 24 16.11 5.04 4.00
N ILE A 25 15.38 4.04 4.49
CA ILE A 25 14.04 4.22 5.09
C ILE A 25 14.06 3.95 6.60
N ALA A 26 14.53 2.79 7.02
CA ALA A 26 14.47 2.36 8.42
C ALA A 26 15.11 3.37 9.40
N PRO A 27 16.29 3.98 9.12
CA PRO A 27 16.88 4.95 10.03
C PRO A 27 16.08 6.25 10.19
N ARG A 28 15.18 6.53 9.24
CA ARG A 28 14.33 7.73 9.24
C ARG A 28 12.90 7.47 9.70
N ALA A 29 12.51 6.20 9.92
CA ALA A 29 11.12 5.80 10.12
C ALA A 29 10.46 6.43 11.36
N GLU A 30 11.21 6.60 12.46
CA GLU A 30 10.74 7.29 13.66
C GLU A 30 10.50 8.77 13.40
N ARG A 31 11.46 9.43 12.77
CA ARG A 31 11.35 10.85 12.40
C ARG A 31 10.20 11.11 11.44
N ILE A 32 10.01 10.23 10.43
CA ILE A 32 8.90 10.27 9.48
C ILE A 32 7.56 10.23 10.22
N ASP A 33 7.39 9.32 11.18
CA ASP A 33 6.17 9.22 11.99
C ASP A 33 5.96 10.44 12.88
N HIS A 34 7.03 10.94 13.53
CA HIS A 34 6.95 12.08 14.44
C HIS A 34 6.63 13.39 13.70
N GLU A 35 7.33 13.67 12.60
CA GLU A 35 7.17 14.90 11.81
C GLU A 35 5.94 14.85 10.89
N ASN A 36 5.34 13.67 10.68
CA ASN A 36 4.23 13.44 9.74
C ASN A 36 4.58 13.90 8.31
N LEU A 37 5.80 13.63 7.86
CA LEU A 37 6.33 14.12 6.60
C LEU A 37 6.99 13.01 5.78
N PHE A 38 6.62 12.92 4.48
CA PHE A 38 7.27 12.02 3.53
C PHE A 38 8.62 12.58 3.08
N PRO A 39 9.70 11.79 3.08
CA PRO A 39 11.00 12.23 2.56
C PRO A 39 11.00 12.27 1.03
N ALA A 40 10.86 13.45 0.43
CA ALA A 40 10.72 13.65 -1.02
C ALA A 40 11.87 13.08 -1.86
N ASP A 41 13.09 12.98 -1.28
CA ASP A 41 14.25 12.37 -1.94
C ASP A 41 14.04 10.88 -2.29
N LEU A 42 13.10 10.20 -1.61
CA LEU A 42 12.81 8.79 -1.87
C LEU A 42 12.18 8.56 -3.26
N TRP A 43 11.43 9.52 -3.80
CA TRP A 43 10.81 9.36 -5.12
C TRP A 43 11.85 9.08 -6.21
N ARG A 44 12.90 9.90 -6.26
CA ARG A 44 14.00 9.70 -7.21
C ARG A 44 14.75 8.40 -6.98
N LYS A 45 15.04 8.08 -5.72
CA LYS A 45 15.71 6.83 -5.35
C LYS A 45 14.92 5.58 -5.71
N PHE A 46 13.60 5.61 -5.54
CA PHE A 46 12.72 4.54 -6.01
C PHE A 46 12.73 4.41 -7.54
N GLY A 47 12.74 5.56 -8.25
CA GLY A 47 12.84 5.57 -9.71
C GLY A 47 14.16 5.00 -10.22
N GLU A 48 15.29 5.35 -9.61
CA GLU A 48 16.64 4.83 -9.93
C GLU A 48 16.72 3.31 -9.76
N LEU A 49 15.95 2.75 -8.83
CA LEU A 49 15.83 1.31 -8.61
C LEU A 49 14.75 0.62 -9.49
N GLY A 50 14.06 1.37 -10.36
CA GLY A 50 12.98 0.85 -11.20
C GLY A 50 11.71 0.43 -10.43
N LEU A 51 11.57 0.85 -9.17
CA LEU A 51 10.48 0.40 -8.30
C LEU A 51 9.14 1.09 -8.57
N LEU A 52 9.13 2.29 -9.17
CA LEU A 52 7.91 3.05 -9.40
C LEU A 52 7.09 2.54 -10.59
N GLY A 53 7.71 1.77 -11.48
CA GLY A 53 7.08 1.16 -12.66
C GLY A 53 7.30 -0.35 -12.74
N VAL A 54 7.25 -1.10 -11.63
CA VAL A 54 7.58 -2.54 -11.60
C VAL A 54 6.74 -3.36 -12.58
N THR A 55 5.46 -3.03 -12.74
CA THR A 55 4.54 -3.73 -13.66
C THR A 55 4.44 -3.10 -15.05
N ILE A 56 5.14 -1.97 -15.27
CA ILE A 56 5.07 -1.20 -16.51
C ILE A 56 6.16 -1.68 -17.48
N PRO A 57 5.86 -1.88 -18.75
CA PRO A 57 6.87 -2.24 -19.75
C PRO A 57 8.01 -1.21 -19.88
N GLU A 58 9.19 -1.68 -20.26
CA GLU A 58 10.39 -0.87 -20.43
C GLU A 58 10.21 0.27 -21.43
N GLU A 59 9.42 0.08 -22.48
CA GLU A 59 9.12 1.12 -23.49
C GLU A 59 8.45 2.38 -22.89
N PHE A 60 7.85 2.27 -21.70
CA PHE A 60 7.27 3.38 -20.95
C PHE A 60 8.08 3.76 -19.70
N GLY A 61 9.29 3.22 -19.55
CA GLY A 61 10.21 3.52 -18.46
C GLY A 61 10.04 2.65 -17.21
N GLY A 62 9.27 1.55 -17.29
CA GLY A 62 9.11 0.59 -16.21
C GLY A 62 10.13 -0.55 -16.24
N SER A 63 9.96 -1.53 -15.36
CA SER A 63 10.84 -2.71 -15.22
C SER A 63 10.20 -4.01 -15.76
N GLY A 64 8.88 -4.05 -16.00
CA GLY A 64 8.18 -5.19 -16.57
C GLY A 64 8.18 -6.48 -15.75
N MET A 65 8.44 -6.42 -14.45
CA MET A 65 8.66 -7.60 -13.59
C MET A 65 7.39 -8.27 -13.06
N GLY A 66 6.21 -7.62 -13.20
CA GLY A 66 4.93 -8.19 -12.78
C GLY A 66 4.49 -7.88 -11.34
N PHE A 67 3.33 -8.46 -10.96
CA PHE A 67 2.65 -8.17 -9.68
C PHE A 67 3.33 -8.82 -8.48
N LEU A 68 3.93 -10.01 -8.64
CA LEU A 68 4.68 -10.65 -7.56
C LEU A 68 5.88 -9.81 -7.16
N ALA A 69 6.63 -9.29 -8.12
CA ALA A 69 7.75 -8.37 -7.88
C ALA A 69 7.27 -7.10 -7.18
N HIS A 70 6.16 -6.51 -7.63
CA HIS A 70 5.58 -5.31 -7.05
C HIS A 70 5.14 -5.53 -5.60
N MET A 71 4.52 -6.67 -5.30
CA MET A 71 4.12 -7.04 -3.95
C MET A 71 5.32 -7.24 -3.02
N VAL A 72 6.38 -7.89 -3.49
CA VAL A 72 7.62 -8.07 -2.73
C VAL A 72 8.28 -6.73 -2.42
N ALA A 73 8.33 -5.81 -3.40
CA ALA A 73 8.82 -4.46 -3.17
C ALA A 73 7.97 -3.72 -2.12
N MET A 74 6.63 -3.78 -2.22
CA MET A 74 5.71 -3.20 -1.26
C MET A 74 5.91 -3.76 0.16
N GLU A 75 6.16 -5.07 0.29
CA GLU A 75 6.43 -5.74 1.56
C GLU A 75 7.71 -5.21 2.22
N GLU A 76 8.84 -5.20 1.51
CA GLU A 76 10.14 -4.81 2.09
C GLU A 76 10.19 -3.30 2.41
N ILE A 77 9.59 -2.45 1.59
CA ILE A 77 9.46 -1.02 1.89
C ILE A 77 8.59 -0.81 3.14
N SER A 78 7.45 -1.49 3.23
CA SER A 78 6.51 -1.36 4.36
C SER A 78 7.07 -1.95 5.66
N ARG A 79 7.96 -2.95 5.57
CA ARG A 79 8.70 -3.50 6.70
C ARG A 79 9.57 -2.44 7.38
N ALA A 80 10.19 -1.57 6.60
CA ALA A 80 10.98 -0.44 7.13
C ALA A 80 10.08 0.72 7.61
N SER A 81 9.05 1.07 6.83
CA SER A 81 8.06 2.09 7.19
C SER A 81 6.74 1.85 6.47
N GLY A 82 5.67 1.59 7.23
CA GLY A 82 4.32 1.40 6.68
C GLY A 82 3.83 2.62 5.90
N SER A 83 4.11 3.83 6.39
CA SER A 83 3.70 5.07 5.73
C SER A 83 4.42 5.31 4.40
N VAL A 84 5.71 5.00 4.31
CA VAL A 84 6.47 5.09 3.05
C VAL A 84 5.95 4.05 2.06
N GLY A 85 5.67 2.82 2.52
CA GLY A 85 5.07 1.78 1.69
C GLY A 85 3.69 2.17 1.15
N LEU A 86 2.84 2.81 1.97
CA LEU A 86 1.53 3.30 1.52
C LEU A 86 1.66 4.35 0.41
N SER A 87 2.56 5.34 0.57
CA SER A 87 2.83 6.37 -0.44
C SER A 87 3.39 5.77 -1.73
N TYR A 88 4.32 4.82 -1.60
CA TYR A 88 4.86 4.06 -2.72
C TYR A 88 3.75 3.31 -3.50
N GLY A 89 2.87 2.57 -2.82
CA GLY A 89 1.77 1.83 -3.45
C GLY A 89 0.73 2.75 -4.10
N ALA A 90 0.41 3.89 -3.48
CA ALA A 90 -0.50 4.87 -4.07
C ALA A 90 0.05 5.47 -5.38
N HIS A 91 1.35 5.72 -5.44
CA HIS A 91 2.01 6.17 -6.67
C HIS A 91 2.06 5.06 -7.72
N SER A 92 2.75 3.95 -7.41
CA SER A 92 3.13 2.91 -8.38
C SER A 92 1.94 2.08 -8.87
N ASN A 93 0.94 1.84 -8.01
CA ASN A 93 -0.24 1.07 -8.37
C ASN A 93 -1.45 1.95 -8.71
N LEU A 94 -1.92 2.77 -7.77
CA LEU A 94 -3.16 3.54 -7.99
C LEU A 94 -3.05 4.56 -9.13
N CYS A 95 -1.88 5.20 -9.32
CA CYS A 95 -1.69 6.16 -10.38
C CYS A 95 -1.04 5.52 -11.62
N VAL A 96 0.19 5.04 -11.51
CA VAL A 96 1.01 4.57 -12.63
C VAL A 96 0.35 3.41 -13.37
N GLN A 97 -0.04 2.35 -12.63
CA GLN A 97 -0.69 1.18 -13.18
C GLN A 97 -2.05 1.51 -13.82
N ASN A 98 -2.80 2.44 -13.23
CA ASN A 98 -4.11 2.86 -13.74
C ASN A 98 -3.99 3.63 -15.06
N ILE A 99 -3.02 4.54 -15.18
CA ILE A 99 -2.71 5.23 -16.45
C ILE A 99 -2.27 4.22 -17.50
N TYR A 100 -1.43 3.25 -17.14
CA TYR A 100 -1.00 2.22 -18.07
C TYR A 100 -2.17 1.41 -18.62
N HIS A 101 -3.08 0.95 -17.77
CA HIS A 101 -4.20 0.12 -18.21
C HIS A 101 -5.29 0.87 -18.99
N ASN A 102 -5.61 2.09 -18.57
CA ASN A 102 -6.79 2.80 -19.07
C ASN A 102 -6.46 3.99 -19.97
N GLY A 103 -5.21 4.48 -19.93
CA GLY A 103 -4.74 5.55 -20.81
C GLY A 103 -4.52 5.08 -22.25
N ASN A 104 -4.66 6.00 -23.21
CA ASN A 104 -4.25 5.78 -24.58
C ASN A 104 -2.71 5.87 -24.75
N ASP A 105 -2.20 5.53 -25.92
CA ASP A 105 -0.75 5.51 -26.16
C ASP A 105 -0.09 6.88 -25.97
N ALA A 106 -0.74 7.96 -26.40
CA ALA A 106 -0.24 9.33 -26.20
C ALA A 106 -0.12 9.69 -24.70
N GLN A 107 -1.12 9.31 -23.90
CA GLN A 107 -1.11 9.53 -22.44
C GLN A 107 -0.04 8.68 -21.76
N ARG A 108 0.12 7.40 -22.14
CA ARG A 108 1.18 6.53 -21.61
C ARG A 108 2.56 7.13 -21.87
N ARG A 109 2.86 7.54 -23.12
CA ARG A 109 4.15 8.15 -23.49
C ARG A 109 4.38 9.50 -22.83
N LYS A 110 3.31 10.27 -22.58
CA LYS A 110 3.39 11.60 -21.96
C LYS A 110 3.70 11.49 -20.45
N TYR A 111 3.05 10.58 -19.75
CA TYR A 111 3.05 10.58 -18.27
C TYR A 111 3.92 9.50 -17.65
N LEU A 112 3.94 8.27 -18.19
CA LEU A 112 4.59 7.14 -17.50
C LEU A 112 6.10 7.32 -17.31
N PRO A 113 6.90 7.80 -18.29
CA PRO A 113 8.34 7.90 -18.10
C PRO A 113 8.74 8.76 -16.90
N LYS A 114 8.06 9.89 -16.69
CA LYS A 114 8.35 10.79 -15.56
C LYS A 114 7.82 10.26 -14.23
N LEU A 115 6.73 9.52 -14.24
CA LEU A 115 6.22 8.84 -13.07
C LEU A 115 7.13 7.66 -12.67
N CYS A 116 7.56 6.84 -13.62
CA CYS A 116 8.45 5.71 -13.36
C CYS A 116 9.85 6.16 -12.87
N SER A 117 10.34 7.31 -13.33
CA SER A 117 11.62 7.87 -12.86
C SER A 117 11.54 8.60 -11.51
N GLY A 118 10.34 8.83 -10.98
CA GLY A 118 10.13 9.63 -9.77
C GLY A 118 10.35 11.13 -9.96
N GLU A 119 10.40 11.60 -11.21
CA GLU A 119 10.41 13.05 -11.53
C GLU A 119 9.05 13.67 -11.20
N HIS A 120 7.97 12.93 -11.47
CA HIS A 120 6.62 13.29 -11.07
C HIS A 120 6.08 12.31 -10.03
N VAL A 121 5.28 12.82 -9.11
CA VAL A 121 4.60 12.02 -8.09
C VAL A 121 3.13 11.84 -8.46
N GLY A 122 2.65 10.59 -8.41
CA GLY A 122 1.28 10.23 -8.74
C GLY A 122 0.39 10.03 -7.53
N ALA A 123 -0.89 10.40 -7.67
CA ALA A 123 -1.94 10.17 -6.69
C ALA A 123 -3.24 9.75 -7.38
N LEU A 124 -4.16 9.12 -6.63
CA LEU A 124 -5.53 8.86 -7.06
C LEU A 124 -6.52 9.58 -6.14
N ALA A 125 -7.33 10.47 -6.70
CA ALA A 125 -8.35 11.22 -5.97
C ALA A 125 -9.73 10.57 -6.17
N MET A 126 -10.15 9.72 -5.23
CA MET A 126 -11.41 8.98 -5.30
C MET A 126 -12.44 9.49 -4.29
N SER A 127 -12.12 9.37 -3.00
CA SER A 127 -13.05 9.65 -1.91
C SER A 127 -13.42 11.14 -1.80
N GLU A 128 -14.61 11.42 -1.27
CA GLU A 128 -15.11 12.76 -0.98
C GLU A 128 -15.53 12.86 0.50
N PRO A 129 -15.74 14.07 1.05
CA PRO A 129 -16.20 14.22 2.43
C PRO A 129 -17.47 13.43 2.76
N GLY A 130 -18.40 13.33 1.81
CA GLY A 130 -19.66 12.57 1.93
C GLY A 130 -19.66 11.19 1.29
N ALA A 131 -18.56 10.78 0.60
CA ALA A 131 -18.51 9.57 -0.23
C ALA A 131 -17.21 8.79 -0.02
N GLY A 132 -17.17 7.91 0.99
CA GLY A 132 -16.06 7.00 1.26
C GLY A 132 -16.35 5.59 0.72
N SER A 133 -17.04 4.75 1.51
CA SER A 133 -17.40 3.38 1.09
C SER A 133 -18.41 3.35 -0.07
N ASP A 134 -19.36 4.29 -0.10
CA ASP A 134 -20.31 4.46 -1.20
C ASP A 134 -19.82 5.52 -2.20
N VAL A 135 -18.59 5.41 -2.65
CA VAL A 135 -17.98 6.39 -3.54
C VAL A 135 -18.72 6.54 -4.87
N VAL A 136 -19.25 5.44 -5.41
CA VAL A 136 -19.97 5.45 -6.70
C VAL A 136 -21.37 6.07 -6.58
N GLY A 137 -22.09 5.76 -5.50
CA GLY A 137 -23.46 6.20 -5.31
C GLY A 137 -23.62 7.62 -4.75
N SER A 138 -22.60 8.11 -4.01
CA SER A 138 -22.66 9.36 -3.26
C SER A 138 -21.68 10.44 -3.75
N MET A 139 -20.93 10.19 -4.83
CA MET A 139 -19.98 11.16 -5.41
C MET A 139 -20.73 12.36 -5.99
N ILE A 140 -20.30 13.58 -5.59
CA ILE A 140 -20.86 14.86 -6.06
C ILE A 140 -19.87 15.69 -6.88
N CYS A 141 -18.56 15.41 -6.79
CA CYS A 141 -17.55 16.05 -7.63
C CYS A 141 -17.80 15.68 -9.11
N LYS A 142 -17.90 16.69 -9.96
CA LYS A 142 -18.25 16.52 -11.37
C LYS A 142 -17.36 17.36 -12.27
N ALA A 143 -17.26 16.96 -13.54
CA ALA A 143 -16.66 17.76 -14.61
C ALA A 143 -17.64 17.94 -15.74
N GLU A 144 -17.74 19.15 -16.27
CA GLU A 144 -18.62 19.53 -17.39
C GLU A 144 -17.77 19.97 -18.59
N LYS A 145 -18.08 19.46 -19.77
CA LYS A 145 -17.33 19.82 -20.98
C LYS A 145 -17.70 21.21 -21.45
N ARG A 146 -16.69 22.07 -21.67
CA ARG A 146 -16.83 23.42 -22.26
C ARG A 146 -15.79 23.60 -23.38
N GLY A 147 -16.21 23.40 -24.64
CA GLY A 147 -15.30 23.43 -25.78
C GLY A 147 -14.25 22.31 -25.69
N ASP A 148 -12.97 22.69 -25.70
CA ASP A 148 -11.82 21.77 -25.66
C ASP A 148 -11.29 21.47 -24.24
N VAL A 149 -12.03 21.91 -23.20
CA VAL A 149 -11.69 21.68 -21.81
C VAL A 149 -12.86 21.07 -21.05
N TRP A 150 -12.51 20.44 -19.92
CA TRP A 150 -13.47 20.05 -18.88
C TRP A 150 -13.31 20.95 -17.68
N ILE A 151 -14.42 21.42 -17.11
CA ILE A 151 -14.42 22.24 -15.90
C ILE A 151 -14.81 21.34 -14.74
N ALA A 152 -13.87 21.09 -13.83
CA ALA A 152 -14.10 20.27 -12.66
C ALA A 152 -14.46 21.15 -11.45
N ASN A 153 -15.49 20.70 -10.70
CA ASN A 153 -15.95 21.34 -9.46
C ASN A 153 -16.26 20.26 -8.41
N GLY A 154 -15.79 20.48 -7.19
CA GLY A 154 -16.03 19.61 -6.04
C GLY A 154 -14.80 19.42 -5.17
N THR A 155 -14.92 18.52 -4.19
CA THR A 155 -13.87 18.28 -3.20
C THR A 155 -13.57 16.79 -3.11
N LYS A 156 -12.28 16.45 -3.11
CA LYS A 156 -11.78 15.10 -2.83
C LYS A 156 -11.08 15.07 -1.48
N MET A 157 -11.20 13.96 -0.74
CA MET A 157 -10.69 13.82 0.63
C MET A 157 -9.90 12.53 0.80
N TRP A 158 -8.93 12.58 1.71
CA TRP A 158 -8.04 11.45 2.04
C TRP A 158 -7.12 11.05 0.87
N ILE A 159 -6.63 12.02 0.11
CA ILE A 159 -5.81 11.78 -1.08
C ILE A 159 -4.35 11.61 -0.67
N THR A 160 -3.86 10.38 -0.71
CA THR A 160 -2.44 10.03 -0.48
C THR A 160 -1.58 10.62 -1.60
N ASN A 161 -0.42 11.17 -1.23
CA ASN A 161 0.52 11.91 -2.09
C ASN A 161 -0.05 13.23 -2.67
N GLY A 162 -1.28 13.60 -2.33
CA GLY A 162 -1.87 14.85 -2.80
C GLY A 162 -1.09 16.12 -2.41
N PRO A 163 -0.47 16.24 -1.23
CA PRO A 163 0.28 17.42 -0.80
C PRO A 163 1.60 17.65 -1.56
N ASP A 164 2.15 16.66 -2.23
CA ASP A 164 3.32 16.86 -3.10
C ASP A 164 2.96 17.71 -4.34
N ALA A 165 1.67 18.09 -4.44
CA ALA A 165 1.07 19.06 -5.36
C ALA A 165 0.45 20.26 -4.59
N ASP A 166 1.20 20.89 -3.68
CA ASP A 166 0.88 22.19 -3.06
C ASP A 166 -0.35 22.30 -2.13
N VAL A 167 -0.67 21.43 -1.11
CA VAL A 167 -1.60 21.85 0.00
C VAL A 167 -1.80 20.86 1.16
N LEU A 168 -1.97 21.39 2.38
CA LEU A 168 -2.66 21.00 3.64
C LEU A 168 -2.38 19.62 4.25
N LEU A 169 -1.71 19.69 5.41
CA LEU A 169 -1.42 18.56 6.30
C LEU A 169 -2.69 18.14 7.07
N VAL A 170 -3.10 16.88 6.93
CA VAL A 170 -4.09 16.23 7.79
C VAL A 170 -3.39 15.38 8.85
N TYR A 171 -3.68 15.62 10.14
CA TYR A 171 -3.17 14.77 11.22
C TYR A 171 -3.90 13.42 11.24
N LYS A 172 -3.12 12.32 11.20
CA LYS A 172 -3.61 10.94 11.16
C LYS A 172 -3.24 10.17 12.43
N LEU A 173 -4.00 9.12 12.73
CA LEU A 173 -3.70 8.18 13.82
C LEU A 173 -2.37 7.43 13.57
N GLY A 174 -2.20 6.89 12.36
CA GLY A 174 -1.03 6.19 11.83
C GLY A 174 -0.74 6.59 10.40
N MET A 175 0.22 5.93 9.73
CA MET A 175 0.67 6.28 8.38
C MET A 175 1.06 7.75 8.26
N ARG A 176 1.65 8.31 9.31
CA ARG A 176 1.88 9.76 9.41
C ARG A 176 2.82 10.28 8.35
N GLY A 177 3.84 9.54 7.96
CA GLY A 177 4.73 9.90 6.87
C GLY A 177 4.16 9.68 5.46
N SER A 178 2.90 9.27 5.31
CA SER A 178 2.19 9.25 4.02
C SER A 178 1.39 10.53 3.90
N ASN A 179 1.89 11.51 3.13
CA ASN A 179 1.23 12.79 2.95
C ASN A 179 -0.20 12.59 2.40
N THR A 180 -1.18 13.21 3.04
CA THR A 180 -2.60 13.02 2.70
C THR A 180 -3.32 14.35 2.82
N CYS A 181 -4.13 14.72 1.84
CA CYS A 181 -4.83 16.00 1.80
C CYS A 181 -6.26 15.90 1.33
N GLU A 182 -6.92 17.04 1.37
CA GLU A 182 -8.11 17.41 0.65
C GLU A 182 -7.71 18.13 -0.65
N LEU A 183 -8.40 17.85 -1.75
CA LEU A 183 -8.25 18.56 -3.01
C LEU A 183 -9.57 19.30 -3.32
N VAL A 184 -9.50 20.60 -3.49
CA VAL A 184 -10.66 21.44 -3.84
C VAL A 184 -10.52 21.90 -5.28
N PHE A 185 -11.54 21.63 -6.08
CA PHE A 185 -11.65 22.06 -7.48
C PHE A 185 -12.72 23.13 -7.57
N GLU A 186 -12.32 24.34 -7.98
CA GLU A 186 -13.18 25.49 -8.24
C GLU A 186 -12.92 25.96 -9.67
N ASP A 187 -13.88 25.68 -10.55
CA ASP A 187 -13.78 25.95 -12.00
C ASP A 187 -12.43 25.50 -12.61
N CYS A 188 -11.94 24.32 -12.13
CA CYS A 188 -10.63 23.80 -12.55
C CYS A 188 -10.69 23.31 -14.00
N GLU A 189 -9.93 23.95 -14.87
CA GLU A 189 -9.82 23.57 -16.27
C GLU A 189 -8.92 22.35 -16.47
N ILE A 190 -9.45 21.34 -17.14
CA ILE A 190 -8.74 20.11 -17.50
C ILE A 190 -8.76 19.94 -19.00
N PRO A 191 -7.63 19.87 -19.70
CA PRO A 191 -7.59 19.61 -21.15
C PRO A 191 -8.34 18.33 -21.52
N ALA A 192 -9.11 18.36 -22.61
CA ALA A 192 -9.91 17.20 -23.04
C ALA A 192 -9.06 15.96 -23.30
N GLU A 193 -7.82 16.13 -23.73
CA GLU A 193 -6.85 15.06 -23.97
C GLU A 193 -6.43 14.30 -22.69
N ASN A 194 -6.72 14.86 -21.50
CA ASN A 194 -6.38 14.24 -20.22
C ASN A 194 -7.46 13.29 -19.69
N ILE A 195 -8.55 13.08 -20.43
CA ILE A 195 -9.55 12.07 -20.05
C ILE A 195 -8.93 10.68 -20.22
N VAL A 196 -8.87 9.93 -19.12
CA VAL A 196 -8.38 8.55 -19.10
C VAL A 196 -9.55 7.59 -19.28
N GLY A 197 -9.51 6.77 -20.33
CA GLY A 197 -10.62 5.92 -20.73
C GLY A 197 -11.71 6.68 -21.47
N GLU A 198 -12.94 6.17 -21.42
CA GLU A 198 -14.09 6.74 -22.09
C GLU A 198 -14.90 7.66 -21.17
N VAL A 199 -15.53 8.70 -21.75
CA VAL A 199 -16.41 9.61 -21.01
C VAL A 199 -17.58 8.83 -20.40
N ASN A 200 -17.87 9.08 -19.11
CA ASN A 200 -18.86 8.39 -18.30
C ASN A 200 -18.50 6.93 -17.89
N GLU A 201 -17.30 6.44 -18.23
CA GLU A 201 -16.82 5.11 -17.86
C GLU A 201 -15.86 5.15 -16.63
N GLY A 202 -15.81 6.24 -15.90
CA GLY A 202 -14.91 6.43 -14.74
C GLY A 202 -15.05 5.34 -13.66
N VAL A 203 -16.26 4.80 -13.48
CA VAL A 203 -16.52 3.68 -12.54
C VAL A 203 -15.75 2.42 -12.98
N ARG A 204 -15.71 2.11 -14.28
CA ARG A 204 -14.98 0.96 -14.83
C ARG A 204 -13.47 1.14 -14.62
N VAL A 205 -12.95 2.31 -14.93
CA VAL A 205 -11.53 2.66 -14.70
C VAL A 205 -11.16 2.52 -13.23
N LEU A 206 -11.97 3.06 -12.35
CA LEU A 206 -11.75 3.04 -10.91
C LEU A 206 -11.79 1.62 -10.33
N MET A 207 -12.83 0.85 -10.64
CA MET A 207 -13.02 -0.49 -10.08
C MET A 207 -11.96 -1.48 -10.58
N GLY A 208 -11.55 -1.39 -11.86
CA GLY A 208 -10.47 -2.22 -12.40
C GLY A 208 -9.12 -1.96 -11.71
N GLY A 209 -8.83 -0.71 -11.36
CA GLY A 209 -7.64 -0.33 -10.60
C GLY A 209 -7.63 -0.87 -9.16
N LEU A 210 -8.81 -0.90 -8.51
CA LEU A 210 -8.93 -1.37 -7.12
C LEU A 210 -8.62 -2.86 -6.94
N ASP A 211 -8.85 -3.71 -7.93
CA ASP A 211 -8.57 -5.15 -7.80
C ASP A 211 -7.06 -5.40 -7.77
N THR A 212 -6.29 -4.76 -8.65
CA THR A 212 -4.82 -4.83 -8.62
C THR A 212 -4.23 -4.10 -7.39
N GLU A 213 -4.85 -3.01 -6.95
CA GLU A 213 -4.45 -2.31 -5.73
C GLU A 213 -4.53 -3.21 -4.50
N ARG A 214 -5.68 -3.87 -4.28
CA ARG A 214 -5.86 -4.77 -3.12
C ARG A 214 -4.81 -5.85 -3.09
N LEU A 215 -4.43 -6.37 -4.24
CA LEU A 215 -3.37 -7.37 -4.35
C LEU A 215 -2.02 -6.82 -3.89
N VAL A 216 -1.52 -5.77 -4.53
CA VAL A 216 -0.22 -5.16 -4.22
C VAL A 216 -0.20 -4.60 -2.80
N LEU A 217 -1.29 -3.94 -2.39
CA LEU A 217 -1.43 -3.37 -1.05
C LEU A 217 -1.36 -4.42 0.07
N SER A 218 -1.66 -5.69 -0.23
CA SER A 218 -1.51 -6.80 0.73
C SER A 218 -0.05 -6.99 1.19
N GLY A 219 0.94 -6.57 0.41
CA GLY A 219 2.35 -6.55 0.82
C GLY A 219 2.59 -5.64 2.03
N GLY A 220 1.84 -4.54 2.16
CA GLY A 220 2.00 -3.61 3.28
C GLY A 220 1.79 -4.24 4.66
N PRO A 221 0.61 -4.79 4.96
CA PRO A 221 0.38 -5.47 6.24
C PRO A 221 1.28 -6.70 6.45
N ILE A 222 1.72 -7.38 5.38
CA ILE A 222 2.71 -8.48 5.48
C ILE A 222 4.06 -7.92 5.94
N GLY A 223 4.53 -6.80 5.38
CA GLY A 223 5.74 -6.12 5.83
C GLY A 223 5.67 -5.67 7.28
N LEU A 224 4.53 -5.13 7.73
CA LEU A 224 4.33 -4.74 9.13
C LEU A 224 4.34 -5.94 10.09
N MET A 225 3.78 -7.09 9.70
CA MET A 225 3.89 -8.32 10.49
C MET A 225 5.33 -8.81 10.58
N GLN A 226 6.09 -8.72 9.50
CA GLN A 226 7.51 -9.06 9.52
C GLN A 226 8.28 -8.14 10.47
N ALA A 227 8.07 -6.81 10.39
CA ALA A 227 8.68 -5.84 11.29
C ALA A 227 8.34 -6.11 12.76
N ALA A 228 7.11 -6.50 13.06
CA ALA A 228 6.69 -6.85 14.41
C ALA A 228 7.45 -8.07 14.96
N LEU A 229 7.68 -9.09 14.12
CA LEU A 229 8.49 -10.25 14.50
C LEU A 229 9.99 -9.94 14.60
N ASP A 230 10.51 -9.07 13.72
CA ASP A 230 11.90 -8.62 13.78
C ASP A 230 12.20 -7.83 15.07
N LEU A 231 11.18 -7.15 15.60
CA LEU A 231 11.24 -6.49 16.91
C LEU A 231 11.09 -7.48 18.07
N ALA A 232 10.11 -8.37 18.02
CA ALA A 232 9.73 -9.22 19.15
C ALA A 232 10.73 -10.37 19.38
N ILE A 233 11.26 -11.00 18.33
CA ILE A 233 12.13 -12.19 18.47
C ILE A 233 13.45 -11.88 19.18
N PRO A 234 14.23 -10.85 18.81
CA PRO A 234 15.43 -10.47 19.56
C PRO A 234 15.10 -10.10 21.02
N TYR A 235 14.03 -9.33 21.22
CA TYR A 235 13.61 -8.90 22.55
C TYR A 235 13.35 -10.09 23.49
N VAL A 236 12.60 -11.11 23.07
CA VAL A 236 12.31 -12.26 23.95
C VAL A 236 13.55 -13.13 24.22
N ARG A 237 14.57 -13.07 23.37
CA ARG A 237 15.85 -13.77 23.58
C ARG A 237 16.75 -13.07 24.60
N GLU A 238 16.71 -11.74 24.66
CA GLU A 238 17.59 -10.93 25.50
C GLU A 238 16.96 -10.57 26.84
N ARG A 239 15.66 -10.22 26.85
CA ARG A 239 14.95 -9.80 28.06
C ARG A 239 14.81 -10.95 29.04
N LYS A 240 15.28 -10.74 30.27
CA LYS A 240 15.20 -11.72 31.35
C LYS A 240 14.18 -11.33 32.40
N GLN A 241 13.38 -12.28 32.84
CA GLN A 241 12.55 -12.24 34.07
C GLN A 241 12.58 -13.62 34.73
N PHE A 242 12.36 -13.68 36.05
CA PHE A 242 12.47 -14.95 36.78
C PHE A 242 13.78 -15.70 36.51
N ASN A 243 14.88 -14.94 36.37
CA ASN A 243 16.24 -15.42 36.07
C ASN A 243 16.43 -16.17 34.73
N ALA A 244 15.51 -16.03 33.79
CA ALA A 244 15.58 -16.67 32.48
C ALA A 244 15.18 -15.70 31.35
N PRO A 245 15.67 -15.89 30.11
CA PRO A 245 15.12 -15.19 28.96
C PRO A 245 13.61 -15.44 28.84
N ILE A 246 12.82 -14.41 28.60
CA ILE A 246 11.36 -14.57 28.56
C ILE A 246 10.89 -15.49 27.41
N GLY A 247 11.69 -15.61 26.33
CA GLY A 247 11.44 -16.55 25.24
C GLY A 247 11.51 -18.02 25.60
N THR A 248 11.97 -18.36 26.82
CA THR A 248 11.93 -19.74 27.33
C THR A 248 10.59 -20.12 27.93
N PHE A 249 9.70 -19.15 28.18
CA PHE A 249 8.39 -19.41 28.74
C PHE A 249 7.40 -19.83 27.66
N GLY A 250 6.63 -20.92 27.91
CA GLY A 250 5.70 -21.49 26.94
C GLY A 250 4.67 -20.49 26.42
N VAL A 251 4.18 -19.57 27.26
CA VAL A 251 3.24 -18.51 26.85
C VAL A 251 3.85 -17.53 25.84
N MET A 252 5.15 -17.24 25.95
CA MET A 252 5.84 -16.39 24.98
C MET A 252 6.14 -17.12 23.68
N GLN A 253 6.51 -18.41 23.77
CA GLN A 253 6.70 -19.26 22.60
C GLN A 253 5.41 -19.39 21.80
N ALA A 254 4.26 -19.57 22.45
CA ALA A 254 2.96 -19.61 21.79
C ALA A 254 2.65 -18.30 21.04
N LYS A 255 2.87 -17.13 21.68
CA LYS A 255 2.68 -15.83 21.01
C LYS A 255 3.53 -15.68 19.74
N ILE A 256 4.83 -15.98 19.82
CA ILE A 256 5.72 -15.92 18.65
C ILE A 256 5.29 -16.91 17.55
N ALA A 257 4.84 -18.11 17.91
CA ALA A 257 4.34 -19.10 16.97
C ALA A 257 3.07 -18.63 16.25
N ASP A 258 2.12 -18.01 16.98
CA ASP A 258 0.89 -17.46 16.41
C ASP A 258 1.19 -16.27 15.47
N MET A 259 2.07 -15.35 15.87
CA MET A 259 2.51 -14.24 15.03
C MET A 259 3.18 -14.74 13.75
N TYR A 260 4.06 -15.73 13.86
CA TYR A 260 4.74 -16.35 12.71
C TYR A 260 3.75 -17.01 11.75
N THR A 261 2.80 -17.78 12.29
CA THR A 261 1.79 -18.49 11.51
C THR A 261 0.89 -17.50 10.75
N ALA A 262 0.46 -16.41 11.40
CA ALA A 262 -0.33 -15.35 10.79
C ALA A 262 0.42 -14.67 9.62
N LEU A 263 1.71 -14.36 9.81
CA LEU A 263 2.56 -13.81 8.75
C LEU A 263 2.66 -14.76 7.56
N GLN A 264 3.06 -16.02 7.79
CA GLN A 264 3.36 -16.95 6.69
C GLN A 264 2.10 -17.36 5.92
N SER A 265 0.96 -17.53 6.59
CA SER A 265 -0.32 -17.81 5.92
C SER A 265 -0.77 -16.63 5.05
N SER A 266 -0.63 -15.40 5.53
CA SER A 266 -0.97 -14.20 4.76
C SER A 266 -0.05 -14.02 3.57
N ARG A 267 1.26 -14.19 3.76
CA ARG A 267 2.29 -14.08 2.72
C ARG A 267 2.10 -15.13 1.63
N GLY A 268 1.96 -16.41 2.01
CA GLY A 268 1.78 -17.50 1.05
C GLY A 268 0.54 -17.31 0.19
N PHE A 269 -0.59 -16.92 0.78
CA PHE A 269 -1.82 -16.64 0.03
C PHE A 269 -1.63 -15.47 -0.95
N ALA A 270 -1.09 -14.35 -0.49
CA ALA A 270 -0.90 -13.17 -1.33
C ALA A 270 0.08 -13.42 -2.49
N TYR A 271 1.19 -14.12 -2.24
CA TYR A 271 2.16 -14.47 -3.28
C TYR A 271 1.58 -15.41 -4.35
N MET A 272 0.80 -16.42 -3.92
CA MET A 272 0.13 -17.31 -4.86
C MET A 272 -0.83 -16.54 -5.79
N VAL A 273 -1.62 -15.61 -5.25
CA VAL A 273 -2.53 -14.81 -6.06
C VAL A 273 -1.76 -13.86 -6.99
N ALA A 274 -0.65 -13.27 -6.53
CA ALA A 274 0.18 -12.42 -7.39
C ALA A 274 0.78 -13.19 -8.58
N GLN A 275 1.26 -14.41 -8.35
CA GLN A 275 1.73 -15.30 -9.43
C GLN A 275 0.61 -15.64 -10.41
N GLN A 276 -0.62 -15.89 -9.94
CA GLN A 276 -1.76 -16.12 -10.82
C GLN A 276 -2.05 -14.91 -11.72
N PHE A 277 -1.98 -13.70 -11.17
CA PHE A 277 -2.15 -12.47 -11.94
C PHE A 277 -1.06 -12.30 -13.00
N ASP A 278 0.20 -12.63 -12.70
CA ASP A 278 1.31 -12.62 -13.65
C ASP A 278 1.12 -13.64 -14.79
N HIS A 279 0.41 -14.74 -14.54
CA HIS A 279 0.00 -15.71 -15.55
C HIS A 279 -1.33 -15.37 -16.25
N GLY A 280 -1.87 -14.17 -16.03
CA GLY A 280 -3.10 -13.69 -16.68
C GLY A 280 -4.41 -14.18 -16.04
N VAL A 281 -4.35 -14.94 -14.96
CA VAL A 281 -5.54 -15.37 -14.21
C VAL A 281 -5.97 -14.23 -13.29
N LYS A 282 -7.10 -13.60 -13.61
CA LYS A 282 -7.65 -12.46 -12.86
C LYS A 282 -8.85 -12.87 -12.05
N SER A 283 -8.92 -12.41 -10.81
CA SER A 283 -10.03 -12.59 -9.88
C SER A 283 -10.31 -11.28 -9.17
N ARG A 284 -11.57 -10.99 -8.87
CA ARG A 284 -11.97 -9.86 -8.01
C ARG A 284 -12.01 -10.26 -6.54
N ILE A 285 -12.23 -11.55 -6.28
CA ILE A 285 -12.39 -12.10 -4.93
C ILE A 285 -11.05 -12.24 -4.25
N ASP A 286 -10.06 -12.86 -4.92
CA ASP A 286 -8.79 -13.24 -4.30
C ASP A 286 -7.97 -12.06 -3.82
N PRO A 287 -7.80 -10.95 -4.58
CA PRO A 287 -7.15 -9.74 -4.06
C PRO A 287 -7.85 -9.14 -2.82
N ALA A 288 -9.20 -9.13 -2.83
CA ALA A 288 -9.97 -8.66 -1.69
C ALA A 288 -9.79 -9.58 -0.47
N ALA A 289 -9.73 -10.89 -0.67
CA ALA A 289 -9.49 -11.88 0.38
C ALA A 289 -8.05 -11.80 0.94
N CYS A 290 -7.04 -11.60 0.07
CA CYS A 290 -5.66 -11.38 0.48
C CYS A 290 -5.55 -10.18 1.42
N LEU A 291 -6.08 -9.02 1.01
CA LEU A 291 -6.01 -7.81 1.82
C LEU A 291 -6.85 -7.90 3.10
N LEU A 292 -8.04 -8.53 3.05
CA LEU A 292 -8.86 -8.80 4.23
C LEU A 292 -8.10 -9.64 5.25
N ASN A 293 -7.50 -10.74 4.83
CA ASN A 293 -6.74 -11.64 5.69
C ASN A 293 -5.48 -10.96 6.25
N ALA A 294 -4.66 -10.34 5.39
CA ALA A 294 -3.41 -9.72 5.79
C ALA A 294 -3.63 -8.52 6.74
N SER A 295 -4.62 -7.66 6.47
CA SER A 295 -4.91 -6.49 7.32
C SER A 295 -5.36 -6.88 8.72
N GLN A 296 -6.24 -7.88 8.86
CA GLN A 296 -6.69 -8.37 10.16
C GLN A 296 -5.56 -9.03 10.95
N ASN A 297 -4.74 -9.83 10.28
CA ASN A 297 -3.60 -10.49 10.90
C ASN A 297 -2.54 -9.47 11.33
N ALA A 298 -2.29 -8.42 10.53
CA ALA A 298 -1.32 -7.38 10.88
C ALA A 298 -1.70 -6.63 12.17
N VAL A 299 -2.98 -6.28 12.35
CA VAL A 299 -3.45 -5.65 13.59
C VAL A 299 -3.27 -6.59 14.79
N LYS A 300 -3.61 -7.87 14.66
CA LYS A 300 -3.42 -8.87 15.72
C LYS A 300 -1.94 -9.04 16.05
N VAL A 301 -1.08 -9.20 15.05
CA VAL A 301 0.37 -9.37 15.23
C VAL A 301 1.00 -8.14 15.86
N ALA A 302 0.59 -6.93 15.46
CA ALA A 302 1.09 -5.70 16.06
C ALA A 302 0.67 -5.55 17.53
N LEU A 303 -0.56 -5.93 17.91
CA LEU A 303 -1.03 -5.98 19.30
C LEU A 303 -0.21 -6.99 20.11
N GLU A 304 0.05 -8.18 19.56
CA GLU A 304 0.86 -9.20 20.24
C GLU A 304 2.33 -8.77 20.38
N ALA A 305 2.87 -8.00 19.43
CA ALA A 305 4.21 -7.41 19.57
C ALA A 305 4.26 -6.43 20.74
N ILE A 306 3.29 -5.51 20.87
CA ILE A 306 3.16 -4.60 22.00
C ILE A 306 3.11 -5.40 23.32
N GLN A 307 2.24 -6.41 23.37
CA GLN A 307 2.05 -7.25 24.56
C GLN A 307 3.31 -8.04 24.90
N THR A 308 4.05 -8.51 23.90
CA THR A 308 5.32 -9.26 24.06
C THR A 308 6.42 -8.38 24.69
N LEU A 309 6.48 -7.10 24.30
CA LEU A 309 7.44 -6.14 24.84
C LEU A 309 7.03 -5.63 26.23
N GLY A 310 5.78 -5.81 26.65
CA GLY A 310 5.25 -5.30 27.91
C GLY A 310 5.29 -3.78 27.98
N GLY A 311 5.78 -3.19 29.09
CA GLY A 311 5.89 -1.75 29.25
C GLY A 311 6.69 -1.06 28.13
N ASN A 312 7.74 -1.70 27.62
CA ASN A 312 8.53 -1.19 26.49
C ASN A 312 7.73 -1.13 25.18
N GLY A 313 6.73 -2.00 25.02
CA GLY A 313 5.83 -1.94 23.85
C GLY A 313 4.82 -0.79 23.90
N TYR A 314 4.63 -0.19 25.09
CA TYR A 314 3.65 0.87 25.31
C TYR A 314 4.23 2.30 25.21
N ILE A 315 5.54 2.44 25.15
CA ILE A 315 6.24 3.72 25.03
C ILE A 315 6.70 3.96 23.59
N ASN A 316 6.85 5.23 23.21
CA ASN A 316 7.16 5.62 21.83
C ASN A 316 8.61 5.38 21.41
N GLU A 317 9.51 5.14 22.36
CA GLU A 317 10.91 4.77 22.09
C GLU A 317 11.06 3.38 21.42
N PHE A 318 9.99 2.59 21.44
CA PHE A 318 9.90 1.34 20.70
C PHE A 318 8.86 1.46 19.57
N PRO A 319 9.13 0.91 18.37
CA PRO A 319 8.27 1.12 17.20
C PRO A 319 6.95 0.32 17.23
N ALA A 320 6.69 -0.49 18.27
CA ALA A 320 5.52 -1.37 18.35
C ALA A 320 4.20 -0.61 18.21
N GLY A 321 4.07 0.55 18.89
CA GLY A 321 2.90 1.41 18.78
C GLY A 321 2.69 2.00 17.38
N ARG A 322 3.78 2.35 16.68
CA ARG A 322 3.72 2.79 15.27
C ARG A 322 3.21 1.69 14.37
N LEU A 323 3.75 0.46 14.49
CA LEU A 323 3.31 -0.69 13.70
C LEU A 323 1.81 -0.95 13.83
N LEU A 324 1.25 -0.84 15.04
CA LEU A 324 -0.20 -0.98 15.27
C LEU A 324 -1.00 0.13 14.59
N ARG A 325 -0.57 1.38 14.73
CA ARG A 325 -1.27 2.53 14.14
C ARG A 325 -1.26 2.44 12.60
N ASP A 326 -0.13 2.02 12.03
CA ASP A 326 0.01 1.84 10.59
C ASP A 326 -0.80 0.63 10.09
N ALA A 327 -0.79 -0.50 10.80
CA ALA A 327 -1.58 -1.68 10.45
C ALA A 327 -3.09 -1.39 10.40
N LYS A 328 -3.59 -0.52 11.28
CA LYS A 328 -5.02 -0.20 11.34
C LYS A 328 -5.57 0.43 10.06
N LEU A 329 -4.77 1.19 9.33
CA LEU A 329 -5.23 1.79 8.07
C LEU A 329 -5.61 0.74 7.02
N TYR A 330 -4.89 -0.38 6.97
CA TYR A 330 -5.18 -1.44 5.99
C TYR A 330 -6.52 -2.15 6.19
N GLU A 331 -7.14 -2.03 7.36
CA GLU A 331 -8.52 -2.47 7.58
C GLU A 331 -9.57 -1.50 7.00
N ILE A 332 -9.16 -0.26 6.66
CA ILE A 332 -10.03 0.85 6.24
C ILE A 332 -9.80 1.21 4.76
N GLY A 333 -8.55 1.36 4.35
CA GLY A 333 -8.16 1.79 2.99
C GLY A 333 -8.45 0.76 1.91
N ALA A 334 -8.54 1.18 0.65
CA ALA A 334 -8.91 0.34 -0.51
C ALA A 334 -10.26 -0.39 -0.36
N GLY A 335 -11.20 0.25 0.35
CA GLY A 335 -12.46 -0.32 0.84
C GLY A 335 -12.27 -1.01 2.19
N THR A 336 -13.19 -0.77 3.13
CA THR A 336 -13.10 -1.32 4.48
C THR A 336 -13.19 -2.86 4.47
N ASN A 337 -12.79 -3.50 5.56
CA ASN A 337 -12.92 -4.96 5.72
C ASN A 337 -14.37 -5.43 5.54
N GLU A 338 -15.36 -4.59 5.89
CA GLU A 338 -16.79 -4.87 5.69
C GLU A 338 -17.14 -4.87 4.19
N ILE A 339 -16.63 -3.88 3.43
CA ILE A 339 -16.83 -3.81 1.97
C ILE A 339 -16.16 -5.00 1.27
N ARG A 340 -14.97 -5.42 1.71
CA ARG A 340 -14.30 -6.61 1.16
C ARG A 340 -15.12 -7.88 1.42
N ARG A 341 -15.65 -8.06 2.63
CA ARG A 341 -16.54 -9.20 2.96
C ARG A 341 -17.81 -9.19 2.13
N MET A 342 -18.43 -8.01 1.97
CA MET A 342 -19.61 -7.85 1.13
C MET A 342 -19.31 -8.21 -0.33
N LEU A 343 -18.18 -7.74 -0.88
CA LEU A 343 -17.76 -8.08 -2.25
C LEU A 343 -17.58 -9.58 -2.41
N ILE A 344 -16.76 -10.21 -1.56
CA ILE A 344 -16.47 -11.64 -1.60
C ILE A 344 -17.76 -12.46 -1.48
N GLY A 345 -18.58 -12.16 -0.48
CA GLY A 345 -19.82 -12.88 -0.24
C GLY A 345 -20.81 -12.77 -1.40
N ARG A 346 -20.95 -11.57 -1.98
CA ARG A 346 -21.83 -11.33 -3.13
C ARG A 346 -21.37 -12.08 -4.39
N GLU A 347 -20.09 -12.01 -4.73
CA GLU A 347 -19.58 -12.68 -5.94
C GLU A 347 -19.69 -14.21 -5.82
N LEU A 348 -19.37 -14.77 -4.65
CA LEU A 348 -19.55 -16.20 -4.36
C LEU A 348 -21.03 -16.62 -4.43
N PHE A 349 -21.94 -15.81 -3.87
CA PHE A 349 -23.37 -16.08 -3.91
C PHE A 349 -23.92 -16.10 -5.35
N HIS A 350 -23.46 -15.22 -6.21
CA HIS A 350 -23.91 -15.13 -7.60
C HIS A 350 -23.17 -16.07 -8.56
N GLY A 351 -22.22 -16.89 -8.08
CA GLY A 351 -21.46 -17.83 -8.90
C GLY A 351 -20.58 -17.16 -9.94
N LYS A 352 -20.08 -15.93 -9.66
CA LYS A 352 -19.17 -15.15 -10.51
C LYS A 352 -17.73 -15.23 -10.05
N ALA A 353 -17.41 -16.24 -9.24
CA ALA A 353 -16.07 -16.50 -8.73
C ALA A 353 -15.18 -17.19 -9.76
#